data_c3f2e974e2299d4a4e9a328483c47cf9
#
_entry.id   c3f2e974e2299d4a4e9a328483c47cf9
#
_cell.length_a   1.000
_cell.length_b   1.000
_cell.length_c   1.000
_cell.angle_alpha   90.00
_cell.angle_beta   90.00
_cell.angle_gamma   90.00
#
_symmetry.space_group_name_H-M   'P 1'
#
loop_
_entity.id
_entity.type
_entity.pdbx_description
1 polymer ?
#
loop_
_entity_poly.entity_id
_entity_poly.type
_entity_poly.pdbx_seq_one_letter_code
_entity_poly.pdbx_strand_id
1 'polypeptide(L)'
;MTTWILAAIVLAPLLAGCKEKRDPGFQGWVEAEVGQQLYSVDDDLQQADLNQNKATLANAQQTFDRASSLSRTGAGTQAALDSAVSALRVAEARVNTSETRLARRKGFAPVAGTIQQVYFREGEMVPAQRPVLSIMPPGNMKIRFFVPETELPKLAIGEEVKVTCDNCSSDLAARIYFIATTAEYTPPVIYSLDERNKLVYLIQARPSKPDSLRVGQPISVYLNGRVPVADKR
;
A
#
# COMPACT_ATOMS: atom_id res chain seq x y z
N MET A 1 -76.53 -0.60 -49.91
CA MET A 1 -75.63 -1.70 -49.89
C MET A 1 -74.26 -1.12 -49.53
N THR A 2 -73.96 -1.19 -48.30
CA THR A 2 -72.99 -0.35 -47.61
C THR A 2 -71.70 -1.21 -47.26
N THR A 3 -70.61 -0.84 -47.88
CA THR A 3 -69.27 -1.46 -47.61
C THR A 3 -68.56 -0.69 -46.51
N TRP A 4 -68.30 -1.39 -45.43
CA TRP A 4 -67.51 -0.90 -44.29
C TRP A 4 -66.02 -1.15 -44.55
N ILE A 5 -65.24 -0.07 -44.61
CA ILE A 5 -63.78 -0.11 -44.64
C ILE A 5 -63.28 0.06 -43.21
N LEU A 6 -62.78 -1.03 -42.66
CA LEU A 6 -62.05 -1.06 -41.38
C LEU A 6 -60.61 -0.55 -41.59
N ALA A 7 -60.33 0.65 -41.12
CA ALA A 7 -58.95 1.16 -41.05
C ALA A 7 -58.25 0.59 -39.81
N ALA A 8 -57.31 -0.32 -40.01
CA ALA A 8 -56.42 -0.81 -38.96
C ALA A 8 -55.32 0.22 -38.72
N ILE A 9 -55.41 0.92 -37.59
CA ILE A 9 -54.35 1.79 -37.09
C ILE A 9 -53.30 0.89 -36.45
N VAL A 10 -52.16 0.71 -37.11
CA VAL A 10 -50.96 0.07 -36.55
C VAL A 10 -50.29 1.07 -35.64
N LEU A 11 -50.47 0.90 -34.34
CA LEU A 11 -49.77 1.63 -33.30
C LEU A 11 -48.37 1.01 -33.14
N ALA A 12 -47.35 1.60 -33.77
CA ALA A 12 -45.95 1.23 -33.56
C ALA A 12 -45.47 1.79 -32.22
N PRO A 13 -45.01 0.97 -31.27
CA PRO A 13 -44.37 1.49 -30.08
C PRO A 13 -43.00 2.08 -30.45
N LEU A 14 -42.86 3.38 -30.32
CA LEU A 14 -41.58 4.07 -30.29
C LEU A 14 -40.82 3.61 -29.06
N LEU A 15 -39.97 2.59 -29.25
CA LEU A 15 -38.92 2.25 -28.31
C LEU A 15 -37.87 3.38 -28.35
N ALA A 16 -38.15 4.47 -27.65
CA ALA A 16 -37.15 5.44 -27.27
C ALA A 16 -36.17 4.75 -26.32
N GLY A 17 -35.16 4.12 -26.88
CA GLY A 17 -34.02 3.65 -26.11
C GLY A 17 -33.33 4.84 -25.45
N CYS A 18 -33.62 5.05 -24.17
CA CYS A 18 -32.79 5.88 -23.31
C CYS A 18 -31.37 5.27 -23.32
N LYS A 19 -30.51 5.80 -24.19
CA LYS A 19 -29.06 5.65 -24.02
C LYS A 19 -28.74 6.38 -22.73
N GLU A 20 -28.68 5.63 -21.65
CA GLU A 20 -28.08 6.05 -20.40
C GLU A 20 -26.65 6.47 -20.75
N LYS A 21 -26.42 7.78 -20.82
CA LYS A 21 -25.08 8.35 -20.88
C LYS A 21 -24.42 7.91 -19.57
N ARG A 22 -23.67 6.82 -19.63
CA ARG A 22 -22.69 6.54 -18.56
C ARG A 22 -21.75 7.72 -18.60
N ASP A 23 -21.88 8.59 -17.60
CA ASP A 23 -20.87 9.59 -17.34
C ASP A 23 -19.52 8.84 -17.26
N PRO A 24 -18.51 9.26 -18.03
CA PRO A 24 -17.18 8.69 -17.89
C PRO A 24 -16.75 9.04 -16.48
N GLY A 25 -16.84 8.06 -15.57
CA GLY A 25 -16.42 8.25 -14.19
C GLY A 25 -15.02 8.81 -14.19
N PHE A 26 -14.80 9.87 -13.42
CA PHE A 26 -13.46 10.43 -13.22
C PHE A 26 -12.58 9.34 -12.64
N GLN A 27 -11.44 9.07 -13.29
CA GLN A 27 -10.44 8.17 -12.75
C GLN A 27 -9.80 8.88 -11.56
N GLY A 28 -10.12 8.42 -10.35
CA GLY A 28 -9.47 8.82 -9.12
C GLY A 28 -8.55 7.70 -8.62
N TRP A 29 -7.61 8.05 -7.79
CA TRP A 29 -6.78 7.11 -7.03
C TRP A 29 -7.09 7.25 -5.55
N VAL A 30 -6.91 6.16 -4.83
CA VAL A 30 -7.09 6.15 -3.37
C VAL A 30 -5.78 6.59 -2.74
N GLU A 31 -5.82 7.68 -2.00
CA GLU A 31 -4.72 8.14 -1.15
C GLU A 31 -5.00 7.70 0.29
N ALA A 32 -3.95 7.26 0.98
CA ALA A 32 -4.00 6.95 2.41
C ALA A 32 -3.25 8.02 3.19
N GLU A 33 -3.93 8.60 4.18
CA GLU A 33 -3.30 9.50 5.16
C GLU A 33 -2.67 8.70 6.31
N VAL A 34 -1.70 9.29 6.99
CA VAL A 34 -1.06 8.67 8.16
C VAL A 34 -2.10 8.44 9.26
N GLY A 35 -2.13 7.22 9.78
CA GLY A 35 -3.06 6.83 10.85
C GLY A 35 -4.45 6.41 10.36
N GLN A 36 -4.77 6.52 9.08
CA GLN A 36 -6.04 6.01 8.53
C GLN A 36 -6.08 4.49 8.61
N GLN A 37 -7.21 3.93 9.09
CA GLN A 37 -7.43 2.49 9.06
C GLN A 37 -7.62 2.01 7.63
N LEU A 38 -6.84 1.00 7.23
CA LEU A 38 -6.82 0.46 5.86
C LEU A 38 -7.55 -0.86 5.75
N TYR A 39 -7.47 -1.70 6.78
CA TYR A 39 -8.13 -3.00 6.82
C TYR A 39 -8.38 -3.44 8.27
N SER A 40 -9.28 -4.38 8.43
CA SER A 40 -9.51 -5.09 9.69
C SER A 40 -9.50 -6.59 9.42
N VAL A 41 -8.89 -7.34 10.30
CA VAL A 41 -8.97 -8.80 10.32
C VAL A 41 -10.01 -9.18 11.38
N ASP A 42 -10.68 -10.31 11.18
CA ASP A 42 -11.62 -10.86 12.17
C ASP A 42 -10.99 -10.85 13.57
N ASP A 43 -11.67 -10.21 14.53
CA ASP A 43 -11.18 -9.95 15.88
C ASP A 43 -12.07 -10.49 17.00
N ASP A 44 -13.11 -11.25 16.68
CA ASP A 44 -14.09 -11.77 17.65
C ASP A 44 -13.44 -12.56 18.79
N LEU A 45 -12.49 -13.44 18.46
CA LEU A 45 -11.77 -14.22 19.47
C LEU A 45 -10.89 -13.35 20.38
N GLN A 46 -10.24 -12.34 19.83
CA GLN A 46 -9.40 -11.41 20.57
C GLN A 46 -10.25 -10.51 21.49
N GLN A 47 -11.41 -10.13 21.02
CA GLN A 47 -12.37 -9.37 21.81
C GLN A 47 -12.90 -10.19 22.99
N ALA A 48 -13.22 -11.48 22.76
CA ALA A 48 -13.64 -12.39 23.81
C ALA A 48 -12.53 -12.61 24.87
N ASP A 49 -11.27 -12.83 24.42
CA ASP A 49 -10.09 -12.96 25.29
C ASP A 49 -9.87 -11.69 26.14
N LEU A 50 -9.99 -10.51 25.53
CA LEU A 50 -9.90 -9.24 26.24
C LEU A 50 -10.98 -9.11 27.32
N ASN A 51 -12.22 -9.46 27.01
CA ASN A 51 -13.33 -9.39 27.97
C ASN A 51 -13.11 -10.33 29.14
N GLN A 52 -12.61 -11.54 28.90
CA GLN A 52 -12.26 -12.52 29.96
C GLN A 52 -11.13 -11.96 30.84
N ASN A 53 -10.07 -11.39 30.26
CA ASN A 53 -8.96 -10.84 31.03
C ASN A 53 -9.38 -9.60 31.83
N LYS A 54 -10.28 -8.77 31.31
CA LYS A 54 -10.88 -7.64 32.06
C LYS A 54 -11.70 -8.10 33.26
N ALA A 55 -12.47 -9.17 33.11
CA ALA A 55 -13.20 -9.76 34.27
C ALA A 55 -12.23 -10.30 35.33
N THR A 56 -11.13 -10.95 34.93
CA THR A 56 -10.08 -11.41 35.84
C THR A 56 -9.39 -10.23 36.54
N LEU A 57 -9.11 -9.15 35.84
CA LEU A 57 -8.55 -7.93 36.42
C LEU A 57 -9.48 -7.32 37.47
N ALA A 58 -10.79 -7.23 37.17
CA ALA A 58 -11.77 -6.72 38.12
C ALA A 58 -11.81 -7.56 39.43
N ASN A 59 -11.73 -8.88 39.32
CA ASN A 59 -11.65 -9.75 40.49
C ASN A 59 -10.35 -9.58 41.30
N ALA A 60 -9.21 -9.47 40.60
CA ALA A 60 -7.92 -9.23 41.25
C ALA A 60 -7.90 -7.85 41.96
N GLN A 61 -8.49 -6.81 41.33
CA GLN A 61 -8.64 -5.50 41.95
C GLN A 61 -9.47 -5.56 43.24
N GLN A 62 -10.63 -6.22 43.20
CA GLN A 62 -11.46 -6.39 44.41
C GLN A 62 -10.74 -7.15 45.54
N THR A 63 -9.94 -8.15 45.18
CA THR A 63 -9.14 -8.91 46.12
C THR A 63 -8.03 -8.07 46.75
N PHE A 64 -7.35 -7.26 45.95
CA PHE A 64 -6.37 -6.29 46.41
C PHE A 64 -6.99 -5.25 47.37
N ASP A 65 -8.12 -4.65 46.98
CA ASP A 65 -8.81 -3.66 47.82
C ASP A 65 -9.20 -4.22 49.17
N ARG A 66 -9.70 -5.46 49.20
CA ARG A 66 -10.03 -6.17 50.44
C ARG A 66 -8.77 -6.45 51.26
N ALA A 67 -7.71 -7.01 50.70
CA ALA A 67 -6.46 -7.28 51.38
C ALA A 67 -5.83 -6.01 51.94
N SER A 68 -5.83 -4.93 51.15
CA SER A 68 -5.33 -3.61 51.53
C SER A 68 -6.11 -3.03 52.72
N SER A 69 -7.44 -3.13 52.72
CA SER A 69 -8.28 -2.64 53.82
C SER A 69 -8.06 -3.45 55.11
N LEU A 70 -7.96 -4.78 55.02
CA LEU A 70 -7.69 -5.65 56.16
C LEU A 70 -6.27 -5.40 56.72
N SER A 71 -5.28 -5.21 55.89
CA SER A 71 -3.92 -4.87 56.35
C SER A 71 -3.87 -3.54 57.09
N ARG A 72 -4.59 -2.51 56.61
CA ARG A 72 -4.68 -1.20 57.30
C ARG A 72 -5.35 -1.27 58.69
N THR A 73 -6.30 -2.18 58.86
CA THR A 73 -6.99 -2.39 60.15
C THR A 73 -6.25 -3.38 61.07
N GLY A 74 -5.11 -3.91 60.66
CA GLY A 74 -4.34 -4.90 61.41
C GLY A 74 -4.96 -6.32 61.41
N ALA A 75 -6.05 -6.53 60.67
CA ALA A 75 -6.72 -7.82 60.55
C ALA A 75 -6.18 -8.70 59.41
N GLY A 76 -5.33 -8.17 58.54
CA GLY A 76 -4.72 -8.89 57.41
C GLY A 76 -3.22 -9.11 57.60
N THR A 77 -2.68 -10.13 56.91
CA THR A 77 -1.23 -10.39 56.90
C THR A 77 -0.54 -9.66 55.72
N GLN A 78 0.72 -9.28 55.90
CA GLN A 78 1.53 -8.70 54.86
C GLN A 78 1.64 -9.65 53.65
N ALA A 79 1.80 -10.95 53.91
CA ALA A 79 1.87 -11.95 52.84
C ALA A 79 0.61 -12.01 51.96
N ALA A 80 -0.58 -11.82 52.57
CA ALA A 80 -1.84 -11.76 51.81
C ALA A 80 -1.91 -10.52 50.94
N LEU A 81 -1.44 -9.37 51.42
CA LEU A 81 -1.36 -8.13 50.63
C LEU A 81 -0.40 -8.30 49.49
N ASP A 82 0.82 -8.79 49.72
CA ASP A 82 1.84 -8.98 48.71
C ASP A 82 1.37 -9.95 47.60
N SER A 83 0.66 -11.03 47.99
CA SER A 83 0.03 -11.95 47.05
C SER A 83 -1.03 -11.26 46.18
N ALA A 84 -1.90 -10.44 46.81
CA ALA A 84 -2.94 -9.71 46.08
C ALA A 84 -2.34 -8.66 45.13
N VAL A 85 -1.28 -7.95 45.51
CA VAL A 85 -0.53 -7.01 44.65
C VAL A 85 0.06 -7.74 43.44
N SER A 86 0.68 -8.91 43.67
CA SER A 86 1.25 -9.71 42.59
C SER A 86 0.16 -10.19 41.61
N ALA A 87 -0.97 -10.69 42.13
CA ALA A 87 -2.08 -11.13 41.29
C ALA A 87 -2.68 -9.99 40.45
N LEU A 88 -2.81 -8.80 41.03
CA LEU A 88 -3.28 -7.60 40.32
C LEU A 88 -2.35 -7.25 39.16
N ARG A 89 -1.04 -7.15 39.40
CA ARG A 89 -0.05 -6.84 38.36
C ARG A 89 -0.06 -7.86 37.21
N VAL A 90 -0.21 -9.14 37.52
CA VAL A 90 -0.35 -10.21 36.53
C VAL A 90 -1.60 -10.01 35.67
N ALA A 91 -2.73 -9.69 36.31
CA ALA A 91 -3.99 -9.46 35.61
C ALA A 91 -3.92 -8.20 34.70
N GLU A 92 -3.32 -7.13 35.18
CA GLU A 92 -3.05 -5.90 34.37
C GLU A 92 -2.20 -6.22 33.14
N ALA A 93 -1.12 -6.98 33.30
CA ALA A 93 -0.24 -7.38 32.19
C ALA A 93 -0.99 -8.23 31.15
N ARG A 94 -1.91 -9.11 31.59
CA ARG A 94 -2.74 -9.91 30.68
C ARG A 94 -3.70 -9.05 29.87
N VAL A 95 -4.37 -8.08 30.49
CA VAL A 95 -5.25 -7.13 29.79
C VAL A 95 -4.46 -6.36 28.74
N ASN A 96 -3.31 -5.78 29.11
CA ASN A 96 -2.44 -5.04 28.17
C ASN A 96 -2.01 -5.92 26.97
N THR A 97 -1.69 -7.20 27.22
CA THR A 97 -1.35 -8.15 26.18
C THR A 97 -2.52 -8.39 25.22
N SER A 98 -3.74 -8.59 25.76
CA SER A 98 -4.95 -8.81 24.95
C SER A 98 -5.34 -7.56 24.16
N GLU A 99 -5.23 -6.37 24.74
CA GLU A 99 -5.45 -5.08 24.04
C GLU A 99 -4.48 -4.89 22.88
N THR A 100 -3.21 -5.22 23.10
CA THR A 100 -2.19 -5.17 22.04
C THR A 100 -2.51 -6.15 20.92
N ARG A 101 -2.95 -7.37 21.23
CA ARG A 101 -3.35 -8.37 20.23
C ARG A 101 -4.56 -7.90 19.42
N LEU A 102 -5.55 -7.33 20.10
CA LEU A 102 -6.74 -6.78 19.44
C LEU A 102 -6.39 -5.60 18.54
N ALA A 103 -5.58 -4.65 19.02
CA ALA A 103 -5.13 -3.51 18.22
C ALA A 103 -4.40 -3.92 16.93
N ARG A 104 -3.62 -5.02 16.97
CA ARG A 104 -2.92 -5.56 15.80
C ARG A 104 -3.83 -6.22 14.76
N ARG A 105 -5.13 -6.40 15.05
CA ARG A 105 -6.12 -6.86 14.06
C ARG A 105 -6.54 -5.75 13.09
N LYS A 106 -6.21 -4.50 13.41
CA LYS A 106 -6.49 -3.33 12.57
C LYS A 106 -5.18 -2.82 11.98
N GLY A 107 -5.12 -2.75 10.66
CA GLY A 107 -3.99 -2.20 9.96
C GLY A 107 -4.21 -0.71 9.69
N PHE A 108 -3.28 0.12 10.14
CA PHE A 108 -3.29 1.57 9.91
C PHE A 108 -2.19 1.96 8.93
N ALA A 109 -2.42 3.04 8.19
CA ALA A 109 -1.41 3.61 7.29
C ALA A 109 -0.21 4.13 8.10
N PRO A 110 0.99 3.55 7.93
CA PRO A 110 2.18 4.02 8.64
C PRO A 110 2.73 5.33 8.06
N VAL A 111 2.39 5.62 6.81
CA VAL A 111 2.81 6.80 6.06
C VAL A 111 1.68 7.26 5.14
N ALA A 112 1.63 8.57 4.85
CA ALA A 112 0.76 9.07 3.79
C ALA A 112 1.25 8.57 2.43
N GLY A 113 0.32 8.25 1.53
CA GLY A 113 0.68 7.75 0.20
C GLY A 113 -0.51 7.21 -0.57
N THR A 114 -0.23 6.74 -1.77
CA THR A 114 -1.24 6.13 -2.64
C THR A 114 -1.21 4.61 -2.50
N ILE A 115 -2.37 3.99 -2.33
CA ILE A 115 -2.48 2.53 -2.36
C ILE A 115 -2.25 2.07 -3.81
N GLN A 116 -1.15 1.32 -4.02
CA GLN A 116 -0.79 0.81 -5.34
C GLN A 116 -1.49 -0.49 -5.67
N GLN A 117 -1.62 -1.37 -4.68
CA GLN A 117 -2.23 -2.68 -4.88
C GLN A 117 -2.85 -3.20 -3.59
N VAL A 118 -4.00 -3.83 -3.72
CA VAL A 118 -4.68 -4.63 -2.70
C VAL A 118 -4.59 -6.08 -3.15
N TYR A 119 -4.01 -6.94 -2.30
CA TYR A 119 -3.72 -8.34 -2.66
C TYR A 119 -4.85 -9.30 -2.29
N PHE A 120 -5.70 -8.93 -1.34
CA PHE A 120 -6.81 -9.75 -0.86
C PHE A 120 -8.12 -8.97 -0.91
N ARG A 121 -9.20 -9.70 -1.15
CA ARG A 121 -10.55 -9.16 -1.11
C ARG A 121 -11.15 -9.30 0.28
N GLU A 122 -12.19 -8.55 0.55
CA GLU A 122 -12.98 -8.71 1.76
C GLU A 122 -13.53 -10.15 1.86
N GLY A 123 -13.41 -10.75 3.05
CA GLY A 123 -13.80 -12.15 3.30
C GLY A 123 -12.75 -13.20 2.95
N GLU A 124 -11.63 -12.82 2.33
CA GLU A 124 -10.55 -13.78 2.03
C GLU A 124 -9.66 -14.03 3.26
N MET A 125 -9.21 -15.28 3.38
CA MET A 125 -8.23 -15.66 4.39
C MET A 125 -6.85 -15.14 4.03
N VAL A 126 -6.25 -14.36 4.91
CA VAL A 126 -4.90 -13.82 4.74
C VAL A 126 -3.89 -14.69 5.48
N PRO A 127 -3.00 -15.39 4.77
CA PRO A 127 -1.91 -16.15 5.41
C PRO A 127 -0.94 -15.22 6.14
N ALA A 128 -0.36 -15.72 7.24
CA ALA A 128 0.69 -14.99 7.94
C ALA A 128 1.86 -14.62 7.00
N GLN A 129 2.47 -13.46 7.21
CA GLN A 129 3.60 -12.94 6.43
C GLN A 129 3.29 -12.57 4.96
N ARG A 130 2.02 -12.53 4.57
CA ARG A 130 1.62 -12.01 3.27
C ARG A 130 1.22 -10.54 3.37
N PRO A 131 1.67 -9.68 2.46
CA PRO A 131 1.24 -8.29 2.41
C PRO A 131 -0.25 -8.23 2.04
N VAL A 132 -1.04 -7.43 2.76
CA VAL A 132 -2.46 -7.20 2.47
C VAL A 132 -2.63 -6.16 1.36
N LEU A 133 -1.81 -5.11 1.42
CA LEU A 133 -1.79 -4.02 0.45
C LEU A 133 -0.39 -3.40 0.36
N SER A 134 -0.14 -2.64 -0.69
CA SER A 134 1.08 -1.85 -0.84
C SER A 134 0.75 -0.36 -0.92
N ILE A 135 1.52 0.44 -0.17
CA ILE A 135 1.41 1.91 -0.16
C ILE A 135 2.68 2.49 -0.74
N MET A 136 2.55 3.46 -1.62
CA MET A 136 3.66 4.24 -2.15
C MET A 136 3.60 5.65 -1.56
N PRO A 137 4.56 6.02 -0.72
CA PRO A 137 4.70 7.39 -0.23
C PRO A 137 5.03 8.37 -1.36
N PRO A 138 4.61 9.64 -1.28
CA PRO A 138 5.03 10.69 -2.19
C PRO A 138 6.56 10.79 -2.22
N GLY A 139 7.13 10.95 -3.41
CA GLY A 139 8.58 11.08 -3.59
C GLY A 139 9.39 9.78 -3.50
N ASN A 140 8.77 8.64 -3.24
CA ASN A 140 9.48 7.34 -3.20
C ASN A 140 9.58 6.67 -4.59
N MET A 141 9.24 7.42 -5.64
CA MET A 141 9.41 6.98 -7.01
C MET A 141 10.88 6.98 -7.40
N LYS A 142 11.31 5.92 -8.07
CA LYS A 142 12.65 5.79 -8.62
C LYS A 142 12.60 5.33 -10.08
N ILE A 143 13.54 5.83 -10.85
CA ILE A 143 13.81 5.41 -12.21
C ILE A 143 14.89 4.35 -12.15
N ARG A 144 14.67 3.22 -12.81
CA ARG A 144 15.66 2.16 -12.98
C ARG A 144 15.95 2.02 -14.46
N PHE A 145 17.21 2.08 -14.83
CA PHE A 145 17.66 1.89 -16.21
C PHE A 145 19.00 1.16 -16.23
N PHE A 146 19.33 0.60 -17.36
CA PHE A 146 20.53 -0.20 -17.53
C PHE A 146 21.47 0.49 -18.52
N VAL A 147 22.75 0.51 -18.16
CA VAL A 147 23.79 1.16 -18.95
C VAL A 147 24.89 0.15 -19.26
N PRO A 148 25.36 0.04 -20.53
CA PRO A 148 26.50 -0.79 -20.88
C PRO A 148 27.77 -0.37 -20.15
N GLU A 149 28.68 -1.32 -19.91
CA GLU A 149 29.98 -1.08 -19.25
C GLU A 149 30.77 0.08 -19.89
N THR A 150 30.71 0.20 -21.19
CA THR A 150 31.43 1.25 -21.96
C THR A 150 31.01 2.68 -21.62
N GLU A 151 29.77 2.86 -21.17
CA GLU A 151 29.23 4.18 -20.78
C GLU A 151 29.37 4.45 -19.28
N LEU A 152 29.65 3.41 -18.48
CA LEU A 152 29.72 3.52 -17.02
C LEU A 152 30.75 4.56 -16.52
N PRO A 153 31.95 4.69 -17.11
CA PRO A 153 32.92 5.70 -16.67
C PRO A 153 32.48 7.14 -16.83
N LYS A 154 31.44 7.38 -17.63
CA LYS A 154 30.87 8.71 -17.87
C LYS A 154 29.81 9.11 -16.87
N LEU A 155 29.46 8.20 -15.95
CA LEU A 155 28.38 8.39 -14.96
C LEU A 155 28.97 8.60 -13.58
N ALA A 156 28.40 9.57 -12.87
CA ALA A 156 28.70 9.82 -11.47
C ALA A 156 27.45 9.88 -10.60
N ILE A 157 27.59 9.48 -9.35
CA ILE A 157 26.53 9.69 -8.35
C ILE A 157 26.30 11.19 -8.19
N GLY A 158 25.04 11.63 -8.22
CA GLY A 158 24.67 13.03 -8.14
C GLY A 158 24.48 13.69 -9.52
N GLU A 159 24.88 13.02 -10.60
CA GLU A 159 24.70 13.53 -11.96
C GLU A 159 23.23 13.56 -12.35
N GLU A 160 22.86 14.57 -13.16
CA GLU A 160 21.52 14.74 -13.68
C GLU A 160 21.42 14.16 -15.10
N VAL A 161 20.44 13.31 -15.28
CA VAL A 161 20.11 12.68 -16.56
C VAL A 161 18.76 13.16 -17.07
N LYS A 162 18.62 13.28 -18.37
CA LYS A 162 17.36 13.66 -19.01
C LYS A 162 16.49 12.43 -19.21
N VAL A 163 15.21 12.57 -18.89
CA VAL A 163 14.22 11.49 -19.00
C VAL A 163 13.15 11.89 -19.98
N THR A 164 12.77 11.00 -20.88
CA THR A 164 11.65 11.20 -21.80
C THR A 164 10.71 10.01 -21.75
N CYS A 165 9.45 10.23 -22.00
CA CYS A 165 8.43 9.20 -22.18
C CYS A 165 7.38 9.69 -23.17
N ASP A 166 6.57 8.76 -23.68
CA ASP A 166 5.48 9.11 -24.58
C ASP A 166 4.47 10.01 -23.84
N ASN A 167 4.16 11.16 -24.46
CA ASN A 167 3.28 12.20 -23.90
C ASN A 167 3.74 12.84 -22.57
N CYS A 168 5.01 12.74 -22.21
CA CYS A 168 5.56 13.48 -21.09
C CYS A 168 6.02 14.90 -21.48
N SER A 169 6.11 15.79 -20.49
CA SER A 169 6.75 17.07 -20.70
C SER A 169 8.23 16.86 -21.04
N SER A 170 8.76 17.65 -21.98
CA SER A 170 10.16 17.57 -22.45
C SER A 170 11.21 17.94 -21.38
N ASP A 171 10.77 18.33 -20.19
CA ASP A 171 11.59 18.89 -19.11
C ASP A 171 11.66 17.96 -17.90
N LEU A 172 11.73 16.65 -18.15
CA LEU A 172 11.92 15.68 -17.08
C LEU A 172 13.40 15.37 -16.90
N ALA A 173 13.87 15.55 -15.68
CA ALA A 173 15.22 15.21 -15.26
C ALA A 173 15.18 14.24 -14.08
N ALA A 174 16.25 13.48 -13.91
CA ALA A 174 16.43 12.61 -12.76
C ALA A 174 17.88 12.65 -12.29
N ARG A 175 18.09 12.57 -10.98
CA ARG A 175 19.41 12.58 -10.35
C ARG A 175 19.82 11.17 -9.97
N ILE A 176 20.98 10.72 -10.44
CA ILE A 176 21.55 9.42 -10.11
C ILE A 176 21.91 9.41 -8.63
N TYR A 177 21.44 8.39 -7.90
CA TYR A 177 21.81 8.19 -6.50
C TYR A 177 22.44 6.82 -6.23
N PHE A 178 22.34 5.88 -7.19
CA PHE A 178 22.87 4.54 -7.06
C PHE A 178 23.37 4.02 -8.40
N ILE A 179 24.55 3.43 -8.40
CA ILE A 179 25.18 2.71 -9.52
C ILE A 179 25.52 1.32 -8.97
N ALA A 180 25.01 0.26 -9.60
CA ALA A 180 25.29 -1.11 -9.17
C ALA A 180 26.79 -1.43 -9.36
N THR A 181 27.36 -2.13 -8.41
CA THR A 181 28.75 -2.62 -8.47
C THR A 181 28.88 -3.96 -9.18
N THR A 182 27.74 -4.62 -9.43
CA THR A 182 27.66 -5.93 -10.08
C THR A 182 27.00 -5.77 -11.43
N ALA A 183 27.60 -6.33 -12.47
CA ALA A 183 26.99 -6.38 -13.78
C ALA A 183 25.86 -7.40 -13.84
N GLU A 184 24.81 -7.08 -14.58
CA GLU A 184 23.72 -7.97 -14.91
C GLU A 184 23.75 -8.26 -16.41
N TYR A 185 23.24 -9.44 -16.80
CA TYR A 185 23.01 -9.71 -18.20
C TYR A 185 21.71 -9.02 -18.65
N THR A 186 21.71 -8.43 -19.84
CA THR A 186 20.44 -7.91 -20.40
C THR A 186 19.40 -9.03 -20.43
N PRO A 187 18.18 -8.80 -19.92
CA PRO A 187 17.11 -9.80 -20.01
C PRO A 187 16.94 -10.26 -21.46
N PRO A 188 16.74 -11.55 -21.72
CA PRO A 188 16.73 -12.13 -23.08
C PRO A 188 15.42 -11.83 -23.84
N VAL A 189 15.07 -10.56 -23.99
CA VAL A 189 13.88 -10.13 -24.77
C VAL A 189 14.22 -9.76 -26.21
N ILE A 190 15.50 -9.81 -26.59
CA ILE A 190 15.95 -9.39 -27.92
C ILE A 190 16.57 -10.56 -28.67
N TYR A 191 15.96 -10.93 -29.79
CA TYR A 191 16.34 -12.05 -30.67
C TYR A 191 17.56 -11.78 -31.58
N SER A 192 18.39 -10.80 -31.26
CA SER A 192 19.60 -10.50 -32.01
C SER A 192 20.83 -11.17 -31.40
N LEU A 193 21.66 -11.80 -32.24
CA LEU A 193 22.88 -12.50 -31.83
C LEU A 193 23.95 -11.54 -31.27
N ASP A 194 23.96 -10.29 -31.70
CA ASP A 194 24.94 -9.28 -31.31
C ASP A 194 24.67 -8.64 -29.93
N GLU A 195 23.48 -8.85 -29.38
CA GLU A 195 23.07 -8.22 -28.10
C GLU A 195 23.07 -9.18 -26.91
N ARG A 196 23.29 -10.49 -27.13
CA ARG A 196 23.19 -11.52 -26.09
C ARG A 196 24.26 -11.47 -25.00
N ASN A 197 25.35 -10.72 -25.21
CA ASN A 197 26.51 -10.73 -24.31
C ASN A 197 26.90 -9.35 -23.77
N LYS A 198 25.99 -8.38 -23.76
CA LYS A 198 26.30 -7.06 -23.19
C LYS A 198 26.07 -7.09 -21.69
N LEU A 199 27.13 -6.97 -20.93
CA LEU A 199 27.07 -6.67 -19.51
C LEU A 199 26.52 -5.27 -19.32
N VAL A 200 25.50 -5.16 -18.52
CA VAL A 200 24.85 -3.90 -18.17
C VAL A 200 24.87 -3.69 -16.68
N TYR A 201 24.92 -2.44 -16.27
CA TYR A 201 24.86 -2.04 -14.86
C TYR A 201 23.54 -1.36 -14.57
N LEU A 202 22.90 -1.77 -13.48
CA LEU A 202 21.69 -1.14 -12.99
C LEU A 202 22.03 0.22 -12.40
N ILE A 203 21.38 1.25 -12.92
CA ILE A 203 21.44 2.61 -12.39
C ILE A 203 20.07 2.95 -11.79
N GLN A 204 20.08 3.64 -10.65
CA GLN A 204 18.85 4.19 -10.08
C GLN A 204 18.97 5.71 -9.95
N ALA A 205 17.94 6.39 -10.40
CA ALA A 205 17.85 7.84 -10.33
C ALA A 205 16.51 8.27 -9.70
N ARG A 206 16.52 9.40 -9.03
CA ARG A 206 15.32 10.00 -8.44
C ARG A 206 14.80 11.08 -9.38
N PRO A 207 13.54 11.00 -9.85
CA PRO A 207 12.98 12.03 -10.73
C PRO A 207 12.84 13.36 -10.00
N SER A 208 13.06 14.47 -10.70
CA SER A 208 12.85 15.82 -10.17
C SER A 208 11.36 16.15 -9.97
N LYS A 209 10.50 15.54 -10.81
CA LYS A 209 9.03 15.72 -10.78
C LYS A 209 8.37 14.34 -10.70
N PRO A 210 8.29 13.71 -9.50
CA PRO A 210 7.74 12.35 -9.38
C PRO A 210 6.27 12.26 -9.81
N ASP A 211 5.48 13.30 -9.59
CA ASP A 211 4.03 13.32 -9.87
C ASP A 211 3.70 13.30 -11.36
N SER A 212 4.68 13.58 -12.23
CA SER A 212 4.52 13.55 -13.69
C SER A 212 4.73 12.16 -14.30
N LEU A 213 5.14 11.17 -13.50
CA LEU A 213 5.43 9.81 -13.92
C LEU A 213 4.50 8.82 -13.24
N ARG A 214 4.26 7.68 -13.87
CA ARG A 214 3.49 6.57 -13.31
C ARG A 214 4.39 5.36 -13.08
N VAL A 215 4.08 4.60 -12.04
CA VAL A 215 4.78 3.33 -11.78
C VAL A 215 4.54 2.37 -12.95
N GLY A 216 5.63 1.74 -13.42
CA GLY A 216 5.59 0.84 -14.58
C GLY A 216 5.57 1.54 -15.95
N GLN A 217 5.62 2.87 -16.00
CA GLN A 217 5.68 3.61 -17.25
C GLN A 217 7.03 3.40 -17.93
N PRO A 218 7.04 3.01 -19.24
CA PRO A 218 8.28 2.94 -20.02
C PRO A 218 8.84 4.35 -20.22
N ILE A 219 10.15 4.47 -20.07
CA ILE A 219 10.89 5.73 -20.20
C ILE A 219 12.18 5.51 -20.97
N SER A 220 12.69 6.57 -21.57
CA SER A 220 14.03 6.63 -22.16
C SER A 220 14.88 7.61 -21.37
N VAL A 221 16.09 7.19 -21.02
CA VAL A 221 17.05 8.00 -20.26
C VAL A 221 18.21 8.38 -21.17
N TYR A 222 18.54 9.64 -21.21
CA TYR A 222 19.64 10.18 -22.02
C TYR A 222 20.73 10.75 -21.12
N LEU A 223 21.93 10.24 -21.31
CA LEU A 223 23.12 10.72 -20.65
C LEU A 223 23.62 12.00 -21.34
N ASN A 224 24.21 12.93 -20.58
CA ASN A 224 24.81 14.17 -21.10
C ASN A 224 23.89 15.09 -21.92
N GLY A 225 22.58 15.09 -21.61
CA GLY A 225 21.62 16.01 -22.26
C GLY A 225 21.34 15.79 -23.73
N ARG A 226 21.86 14.74 -24.34
CA ARG A 226 21.60 14.40 -25.76
C ARG A 226 20.23 13.73 -25.85
N VAL A 227 19.22 14.50 -26.26
CA VAL A 227 17.94 13.95 -26.71
C VAL A 227 18.10 13.66 -28.21
N PRO A 228 17.84 12.45 -28.70
CA PRO A 228 17.70 12.25 -30.15
C PRO A 228 16.57 13.14 -30.63
N VAL A 229 16.83 13.85 -31.72
CA VAL A 229 15.78 14.56 -32.47
C VAL A 229 14.78 13.48 -32.86
N ALA A 230 13.52 13.61 -32.43
CA ALA A 230 12.45 12.69 -32.79
C ALA A 230 12.37 12.66 -34.32
N ASP A 231 12.73 11.53 -34.92
CA ASP A 231 12.47 11.26 -36.33
C ASP A 231 10.94 11.16 -36.45
N LYS A 232 10.35 12.22 -37.00
CA LYS A 232 8.95 12.24 -37.37
C LYS A 232 8.78 11.33 -38.59
N ARG A 233 8.39 10.08 -38.35
CA ARG A 233 7.77 9.23 -39.36
C ARG A 233 6.26 9.32 -39.28
#